data_bea041e9d048c43db70e7e9ee81e9df8
#
_entry.id   bea041e9d048c43db70e7e9ee81e9df8
#
_cell.length_a   1.000
_cell.length_b   1.000
_cell.length_c   1.000
_cell.angle_alpha   90.00
_cell.angle_beta   90.00
_cell.angle_gamma   90.00
#
_symmetry.space_group_name_H-M   'P 1'
#
loop_
_entity.id
_entity.type
_entity.pdbx_description
1 polymer ?
#
loop_
_entity_poly.entity_id
_entity_poly.type
_entity_poly.pdbx_seq_one_letter_code
_entity_poly.pdbx_strand_id
1 'polypeptide(L)'
;MKDRARVINKAGFIRKLRNISTHDFDYVFMKLFARIYFFKSIFLFFRHLTSTDNSHKADDPMRSAVELLDGATVSEIVSDLNQNGCCSKIRLSNECLSNILNFAEKTRCYAYGDPKKGFYLSEKEACQKALKKDILLARYFNFQNDEAFGEFINPHLLERIAIKYLGSSAKNIATQLWWTFPAEVDDMTRSEAAHFFHRDVDAWGFVKFFFYLTDVDRGCGPHVYVKRSH
;
A
#
# COMPACT_ATOMS: atom_id res chain seq x y z
N MET A 1 -18.68 -29.29 10.09
CA MET A 1 -17.97 -28.02 10.28
C MET A 1 -16.85 -28.29 11.30
N LYS A 2 -15.61 -28.47 10.85
CA LYS A 2 -14.46 -28.70 11.75
C LYS A 2 -13.66 -27.41 11.83
N ASP A 3 -13.49 -26.89 13.02
CA ASP A 3 -12.65 -25.75 13.37
C ASP A 3 -11.23 -25.97 12.85
N ARG A 4 -10.81 -25.20 11.87
CA ARG A 4 -9.39 -25.08 11.51
C ARG A 4 -8.78 -23.99 12.39
N ALA A 5 -8.27 -24.40 13.54
CA ALA A 5 -7.41 -23.55 14.36
C ALA A 5 -6.23 -23.04 13.52
N ARG A 6 -6.04 -21.72 13.50
CA ARG A 6 -4.88 -21.05 12.90
C ARG A 6 -3.62 -21.55 13.56
N VAL A 7 -2.83 -22.35 12.86
CA VAL A 7 -1.46 -22.68 13.27
C VAL A 7 -0.62 -21.41 13.05
N ILE A 8 -0.45 -20.64 14.12
CA ILE A 8 0.53 -19.54 14.13
C ILE A 8 1.90 -20.20 14.03
N ASN A 9 2.63 -19.94 12.97
CA ASN A 9 3.99 -20.43 12.78
C ASN A 9 4.93 -19.76 13.79
N LYS A 10 4.99 -20.35 14.99
CA LYS A 10 5.83 -19.87 16.11
C LYS A 10 7.31 -19.76 15.75
N ALA A 11 7.81 -20.59 14.85
CA ALA A 11 9.21 -20.56 14.43
C ALA A 11 9.55 -19.30 13.61
N GLY A 12 8.64 -18.83 12.75
CA GLY A 12 8.82 -17.58 11.99
C GLY A 12 8.77 -16.35 12.89
N PHE A 13 7.92 -16.37 13.91
CA PHE A 13 7.80 -15.28 14.89
C PHE A 13 9.04 -15.16 15.77
N ILE A 14 9.54 -16.29 16.32
CA ILE A 14 10.74 -16.32 17.19
C ILE A 14 12.00 -15.94 16.40
N ARG A 15 12.12 -16.34 15.11
CA ARG A 15 13.26 -15.98 14.26
C ARG A 15 13.28 -14.48 13.95
N LYS A 16 12.12 -13.82 13.81
CA LYS A 16 12.01 -12.36 13.69
C LYS A 16 12.39 -11.62 14.97
N LEU A 17 12.02 -12.16 16.15
CA LEU A 17 12.36 -11.56 17.43
C LEU A 17 13.88 -11.57 17.73
N ARG A 18 14.63 -12.54 17.21
CA ARG A 18 16.08 -12.70 17.51
C ARG A 18 16.99 -11.69 16.81
N ASN A 19 16.49 -10.96 15.81
CA ASN A 19 17.24 -9.95 15.07
C ASN A 19 16.77 -8.52 15.39
N ILE A 20 16.10 -8.29 16.52
CA ILE A 20 15.56 -6.98 16.89
C ILE A 20 16.67 -6.16 17.54
N SER A 21 17.06 -5.07 16.86
CA SER A 21 17.87 -4.00 17.45
C SER A 21 16.97 -3.13 18.37
N THR A 22 17.56 -2.34 19.26
CA THR A 22 16.81 -1.50 20.20
C THR A 22 15.85 -0.49 19.53
N HIS A 23 16.06 -0.15 18.26
CA HIS A 23 15.11 0.63 17.44
C HIS A 23 13.83 -0.14 17.07
N ASP A 24 13.84 -1.47 17.18
CA ASP A 24 12.71 -2.30 16.82
C ASP A 24 11.71 -2.51 17.98
N PHE A 25 12.07 -2.10 19.22
CA PHE A 25 11.18 -2.27 20.38
C PHE A 25 9.87 -1.49 20.20
N ASP A 26 9.94 -0.26 19.73
CA ASP A 26 8.76 0.57 19.43
C ASP A 26 7.90 -0.08 18.33
N TYR A 27 8.51 -0.69 17.33
CA TYR A 27 7.81 -1.40 16.27
C TYR A 27 7.12 -2.66 16.79
N VAL A 28 7.79 -3.46 17.62
CA VAL A 28 7.19 -4.66 18.23
C VAL A 28 6.07 -4.29 19.16
N PHE A 29 6.28 -3.27 20.01
CA PHE A 29 5.25 -2.72 20.89
C PHE A 29 4.04 -2.22 20.08
N MET A 30 4.27 -1.47 19.02
CA MET A 30 3.23 -1.02 18.11
C MET A 30 2.47 -2.21 17.50
N LYS A 31 3.17 -3.23 16.98
CA LYS A 31 2.54 -4.44 16.40
C LYS A 31 1.66 -5.20 17.40
N LEU A 32 2.02 -5.22 18.67
CA LEU A 32 1.24 -5.87 19.71
C LEU A 32 0.02 -5.04 20.13
N PHE A 33 0.20 -3.75 20.35
CA PHE A 33 -0.80 -2.89 21.00
C PHE A 33 -1.65 -2.06 20.04
N ALA A 34 -1.17 -1.77 18.81
CA ALA A 34 -1.99 -1.02 17.84
C ALA A 34 -3.22 -1.80 17.34
N ARG A 35 -3.29 -3.10 17.60
CA ARG A 35 -4.50 -3.91 17.37
C ARG A 35 -5.58 -3.69 18.42
N ILE A 36 -5.21 -3.14 19.59
CA ILE A 36 -6.13 -2.87 20.68
C ILE A 36 -6.56 -1.40 20.55
N TYR A 37 -7.83 -1.20 20.19
CA TYR A 37 -8.40 0.13 19.89
C TYR A 37 -8.11 1.17 20.99
N PHE A 38 -8.18 0.76 22.25
CA PHE A 38 -7.92 1.65 23.40
C PHE A 38 -6.52 2.27 23.37
N PHE A 39 -5.47 1.46 23.17
CA PHE A 39 -4.10 1.97 23.12
C PHE A 39 -3.85 2.83 21.89
N LYS A 40 -4.40 2.42 20.73
CA LYS A 40 -4.35 3.21 19.49
C LYS A 40 -4.96 4.59 19.71
N SER A 41 -6.14 4.66 20.32
CA SER A 41 -6.87 5.92 20.57
C SER A 41 -6.13 6.84 21.52
N ILE A 42 -5.56 6.33 22.60
CA ILE A 42 -4.73 7.10 23.55
C ILE A 42 -3.50 7.67 22.83
N PHE A 43 -2.78 6.84 22.08
CA PHE A 43 -1.59 7.29 21.36
C PHE A 43 -1.90 8.39 20.35
N LEU A 44 -2.96 8.22 19.54
CA LEU A 44 -3.39 9.22 18.56
C LEU A 44 -3.84 10.52 19.23
N PHE A 45 -4.52 10.45 20.39
CA PHE A 45 -4.92 11.62 21.15
C PHE A 45 -3.71 12.45 21.62
N PHE A 46 -2.70 11.81 22.23
CA PHE A 46 -1.49 12.51 22.63
C PHE A 46 -0.72 13.09 21.44
N ARG A 47 -0.65 12.35 20.35
CA ARG A 47 0.00 12.82 19.12
C ARG A 47 -0.70 14.05 18.54
N HIS A 48 -2.02 14.10 18.58
CA HIS A 48 -2.79 15.25 18.12
C HIS A 48 -2.52 16.50 18.96
N LEU A 49 -2.36 16.36 20.28
CA LEU A 49 -2.03 17.48 21.19
C LEU A 49 -0.64 18.06 20.94
N THR A 50 0.30 17.28 20.42
CA THR A 50 1.69 17.71 20.19
C THR A 50 1.97 18.12 18.75
N SER A 51 1.01 18.00 17.86
CA SER A 51 1.15 18.32 16.44
C SER A 51 0.99 19.82 16.20
N THR A 52 2.05 20.46 15.71
CA THR A 52 1.99 21.81 15.14
C THR A 52 1.64 21.71 13.66
N ASP A 53 0.54 22.34 13.26
CA ASP A 53 0.10 22.38 11.85
C ASP A 53 1.03 23.31 11.04
N ASN A 54 1.96 22.72 10.29
CA ASN A 54 2.88 23.44 9.41
C ASN A 54 2.54 23.25 7.92
N SER A 55 1.30 22.94 7.57
CA SER A 55 0.90 22.63 6.19
C SER A 55 0.43 23.86 5.41
N HIS A 56 1.33 24.80 5.10
CA HIS A 56 1.05 25.88 4.15
C HIS A 56 2.03 25.85 2.97
N LYS A 57 1.92 24.85 2.09
CA LYS A 57 2.39 25.01 0.71
C LYS A 57 1.18 25.03 -0.20
N ALA A 58 1.00 26.15 -0.90
CA ALA A 58 -0.03 26.28 -1.92
C ALA A 58 0.29 25.28 -3.06
N ASP A 59 -0.71 24.53 -3.47
CA ASP A 59 -0.61 23.68 -4.66
C ASP A 59 -0.42 24.57 -5.89
N ASP A 60 0.55 24.24 -6.74
CA ASP A 60 0.54 24.67 -8.12
C ASP A 60 -0.45 23.75 -8.87
N PRO A 61 -1.63 24.26 -9.30
CA PRO A 61 -2.66 23.42 -9.88
C PRO A 61 -2.29 22.88 -11.28
N MET A 62 -1.17 23.31 -11.84
CA MET A 62 -0.85 23.05 -13.24
C MET A 62 -0.07 21.73 -13.50
N ARG A 63 0.42 21.06 -12.47
CA ARG A 63 1.13 19.77 -12.58
C ARG A 63 0.92 18.89 -11.36
N SER A 64 -0.28 18.40 -11.15
CA SER A 64 -0.51 17.42 -10.08
C SER A 64 -0.55 15.99 -10.65
N ALA A 65 0.34 15.13 -10.15
CA ALA A 65 0.32 13.70 -10.49
C ALA A 65 -0.97 13.01 -10.04
N VAL A 66 -1.71 13.62 -9.11
CA VAL A 66 -2.97 13.10 -8.54
C VAL A 66 -4.06 14.15 -8.64
N GLU A 67 -5.24 13.74 -9.09
CA GLU A 67 -6.42 14.58 -9.32
C GLU A 67 -7.56 14.16 -8.39
N LEU A 68 -8.39 15.14 -8.04
CA LEU A 68 -9.65 14.92 -7.34
C LEU A 68 -10.76 14.62 -8.35
N LEU A 69 -11.59 13.62 -8.07
CA LEU A 69 -12.73 13.27 -8.90
C LEU A 69 -13.96 14.07 -8.50
N ASP A 70 -14.82 14.39 -9.48
CA ASP A 70 -16.17 14.97 -9.32
C ASP A 70 -16.19 16.25 -8.47
N GLY A 71 -15.14 17.06 -8.55
CA GLY A 71 -15.03 18.28 -7.75
C GLY A 71 -14.90 18.07 -6.25
N ALA A 72 -14.52 16.86 -5.83
CA ALA A 72 -14.33 16.53 -4.43
C ALA A 72 -13.27 17.42 -3.76
N THR A 73 -13.42 17.63 -2.47
CA THR A 73 -12.48 18.38 -1.65
C THR A 73 -11.69 17.46 -0.72
N VAL A 74 -10.51 17.89 -0.26
CA VAL A 74 -9.73 17.17 0.76
C VAL A 74 -10.57 16.91 2.03
N SER A 75 -11.45 17.84 2.39
CA SER A 75 -12.33 17.68 3.56
C SER A 75 -13.35 16.56 3.40
N GLU A 76 -13.94 16.41 2.22
CA GLU A 76 -14.87 15.32 1.92
C GLU A 76 -14.16 13.97 1.89
N ILE A 77 -12.94 13.89 1.32
CA ILE A 77 -12.14 12.67 1.34
C ILE A 77 -11.85 12.24 2.78
N VAL A 78 -11.42 13.17 3.63
CA VAL A 78 -11.13 12.89 5.04
C VAL A 78 -12.39 12.51 5.80
N SER A 79 -13.54 13.13 5.50
CA SER A 79 -14.83 12.73 6.06
C SER A 79 -15.20 11.30 5.68
N ASP A 80 -15.04 10.92 4.41
CA ASP A 80 -15.28 9.55 3.94
C ASP A 80 -14.34 8.54 4.61
N LEU A 81 -13.06 8.88 4.75
CA LEU A 81 -12.09 8.03 5.45
C LEU A 81 -12.47 7.82 6.92
N ASN A 82 -12.88 8.88 7.62
CA ASN A 82 -13.31 8.77 9.02
C ASN A 82 -14.61 8.00 9.19
N GLN A 83 -15.54 8.11 8.25
CA GLN A 83 -16.84 7.45 8.33
C GLN A 83 -16.81 6.01 7.84
N ASN A 84 -16.10 5.75 6.75
CA ASN A 84 -16.16 4.49 6.03
C ASN A 84 -14.84 3.70 6.09
N GLY A 85 -13.71 4.35 6.43
CA GLY A 85 -12.37 3.79 6.37
C GLY A 85 -11.78 3.69 4.96
N CYS A 86 -12.51 4.11 3.94
CA CYS A 86 -12.06 4.12 2.54
C CYS A 86 -12.73 5.25 1.76
N CYS A 87 -12.05 5.71 0.70
CA CYS A 87 -12.53 6.72 -0.24
C CYS A 87 -11.99 6.42 -1.64
N SER A 88 -12.78 6.65 -2.68
CA SER A 88 -12.41 6.42 -4.09
C SER A 88 -12.50 7.69 -4.95
N LYS A 89 -12.26 8.87 -4.35
CA LYS A 89 -12.42 10.19 -5.00
C LYS A 89 -11.10 10.79 -5.51
N ILE A 90 -10.07 9.97 -5.72
CA ILE A 90 -8.79 10.40 -6.28
C ILE A 90 -8.38 9.47 -7.43
N ARG A 91 -7.66 10.02 -8.40
CA ARG A 91 -7.04 9.25 -9.49
C ARG A 91 -5.66 9.82 -9.84
N LEU A 92 -4.88 9.05 -10.58
CA LEU A 92 -3.68 9.59 -11.25
C LEU A 92 -4.11 10.47 -12.43
N SER A 93 -3.32 11.51 -12.72
CA SER A 93 -3.42 12.21 -13.99
C SER A 93 -3.09 11.26 -15.15
N ASN A 94 -3.66 11.53 -16.32
CA ASN A 94 -3.39 10.67 -17.49
C ASN A 94 -1.91 10.68 -17.88
N GLU A 95 -1.22 11.78 -17.69
CA GLU A 95 0.22 11.91 -17.94
C GLU A 95 1.01 11.02 -16.98
N CYS A 96 0.76 11.13 -15.68
CA CYS A 96 1.41 10.29 -14.66
C CYS A 96 1.15 8.80 -14.89
N LEU A 97 -0.10 8.42 -15.18
CA LEU A 97 -0.47 7.05 -15.48
C LEU A 97 0.30 6.52 -16.69
N SER A 98 0.35 7.28 -17.79
CA SER A 98 1.06 6.88 -19.00
C SER A 98 2.57 6.72 -18.77
N ASN A 99 3.17 7.61 -18.00
CA ASN A 99 4.60 7.53 -17.66
C ASN A 99 4.91 6.28 -16.82
N ILE A 100 4.09 5.97 -15.81
CA ILE A 100 4.25 4.78 -14.97
C ILE A 100 4.07 3.50 -15.80
N LEU A 101 3.07 3.43 -16.67
CA LEU A 101 2.84 2.27 -17.54
C LEU A 101 4.00 2.06 -18.51
N ASN A 102 4.47 3.13 -19.16
CA ASN A 102 5.62 3.06 -20.07
C ASN A 102 6.89 2.58 -19.35
N PHE A 103 7.13 3.03 -18.13
CA PHE A 103 8.20 2.50 -17.27
C PHE A 103 7.99 1.01 -16.99
N ALA A 104 6.80 0.61 -16.58
CA ALA A 104 6.49 -0.76 -16.21
C ALA A 104 6.66 -1.76 -17.37
N GLU A 105 6.35 -1.34 -18.59
CA GLU A 105 6.54 -2.15 -19.80
C GLU A 105 8.02 -2.32 -20.20
N LYS A 106 8.82 -1.27 -19.96
CA LYS A 106 10.24 -1.24 -20.35
C LYS A 106 11.21 -1.71 -19.28
N THR A 107 10.72 -1.96 -18.08
CA THR A 107 11.55 -2.31 -16.92
C THR A 107 11.25 -3.73 -16.45
N ARG A 108 12.27 -4.43 -16.00
CA ARG A 108 12.10 -5.78 -15.43
C ARG A 108 11.32 -5.73 -14.12
N CYS A 109 10.32 -6.58 -14.02
CA CYS A 109 9.67 -6.92 -12.76
C CYS A 109 10.15 -8.29 -12.27
N TYR A 110 9.88 -8.60 -11.01
CA TYR A 110 10.46 -9.76 -10.33
C TYR A 110 9.36 -10.62 -9.72
N ALA A 111 9.25 -11.87 -10.20
CA ALA A 111 8.26 -12.80 -9.71
C ALA A 111 8.37 -13.03 -8.21
N TYR A 112 7.27 -12.86 -7.49
CA TYR A 112 7.18 -12.99 -6.03
C TYR A 112 8.14 -12.06 -5.25
N GLY A 113 8.67 -11.01 -5.90
CA GLY A 113 9.67 -10.14 -5.32
C GLY A 113 11.04 -10.79 -5.11
N ASP A 114 11.36 -11.86 -5.83
CA ASP A 114 12.66 -12.52 -5.80
C ASP A 114 13.61 -11.88 -6.84
N PRO A 115 14.70 -11.20 -6.43
CA PRO A 115 15.62 -10.54 -7.35
C PRO A 115 16.25 -11.45 -8.42
N LYS A 116 16.22 -12.76 -8.19
CA LYS A 116 16.75 -13.77 -9.14
C LYS A 116 15.74 -14.13 -10.22
N LYS A 117 14.48 -13.73 -10.10
CA LYS A 117 13.35 -14.10 -10.99
C LYS A 117 12.83 -12.87 -11.74
N GLY A 118 13.76 -12.10 -12.32
CA GLY A 118 13.44 -10.91 -13.11
C GLY A 118 13.04 -11.24 -14.54
N PHE A 119 11.99 -10.60 -15.07
CA PHE A 119 11.49 -10.74 -16.42
C PHE A 119 10.84 -9.43 -16.91
N TYR A 120 10.77 -9.22 -18.22
CA TYR A 120 9.93 -8.17 -18.79
C TYR A 120 8.48 -8.67 -18.89
N LEU A 121 7.52 -7.77 -18.81
CA LEU A 121 6.09 -8.13 -18.83
C LEU A 121 5.73 -8.99 -20.04
N SER A 122 6.31 -8.69 -21.21
CA SER A 122 6.16 -9.49 -22.44
C SER A 122 6.71 -10.93 -22.35
N GLU A 123 7.59 -11.19 -21.39
CA GLU A 123 8.24 -12.50 -21.18
C GLU A 123 7.56 -13.35 -20.09
N LYS A 124 6.41 -12.89 -19.54
CA LYS A 124 5.72 -13.54 -18.42
C LYS A 124 5.52 -15.04 -18.62
N GLU A 125 5.02 -15.45 -19.79
CA GLU A 125 4.73 -16.85 -20.07
C GLU A 125 6.00 -17.72 -20.12
N ALA A 126 7.08 -17.20 -20.72
CA ALA A 126 8.37 -17.88 -20.75
C ALA A 126 8.94 -18.03 -19.33
N CYS A 127 8.81 -17.00 -18.51
CA CYS A 127 9.21 -17.03 -17.12
C CYS A 127 8.40 -18.06 -16.30
N GLN A 128 7.08 -18.11 -16.47
CA GLN A 128 6.23 -19.11 -15.81
C GLN A 128 6.62 -20.55 -16.18
N LYS A 129 6.90 -20.80 -17.47
CA LYS A 129 7.39 -22.10 -17.93
C LYS A 129 8.72 -22.48 -17.29
N ALA A 130 9.66 -21.54 -17.20
CA ALA A 130 10.96 -21.78 -16.58
C ALA A 130 10.83 -22.03 -15.06
N LEU A 131 9.93 -21.34 -14.39
CA LEU A 131 9.67 -21.51 -12.97
C LEU A 131 8.81 -22.75 -12.66
N LYS A 132 8.16 -23.34 -13.66
CA LYS A 132 7.15 -24.42 -13.51
C LYS A 132 6.06 -24.05 -12.50
N LYS A 133 5.71 -22.77 -12.43
CA LYS A 133 4.74 -22.20 -11.48
C LYS A 133 4.13 -20.93 -12.08
N ASP A 134 2.84 -20.75 -11.87
CA ASP A 134 2.16 -19.51 -12.21
C ASP A 134 2.68 -18.34 -11.37
N ILE A 135 2.78 -17.17 -11.99
CA ILE A 135 3.18 -15.94 -11.33
C ILE A 135 1.92 -15.19 -10.91
N LEU A 136 1.62 -15.17 -9.62
CA LEU A 136 0.52 -14.38 -9.05
C LEU A 136 0.88 -12.91 -8.88
N LEU A 137 2.12 -12.63 -8.49
CA LEU A 137 2.60 -11.30 -8.16
C LEU A 137 4.00 -11.07 -8.73
N ALA A 138 4.22 -9.92 -9.36
CA ALA A 138 5.55 -9.46 -9.75
C ALA A 138 5.78 -8.02 -9.30
N ARG A 139 6.90 -7.73 -8.64
CA ARG A 139 7.24 -6.43 -8.06
C ARG A 139 8.35 -5.75 -8.82
N TYR A 140 8.33 -4.42 -8.83
CA TYR A 140 9.43 -3.58 -9.29
C TYR A 140 10.29 -3.14 -8.10
N PHE A 141 11.60 -2.99 -8.34
CA PHE A 141 12.54 -2.45 -7.37
C PHE A 141 13.21 -1.19 -7.91
N ASN A 142 13.63 -0.31 -7.01
CA ASN A 142 14.41 0.90 -7.31
C ASN A 142 13.76 1.89 -8.31
N PHE A 143 12.45 1.77 -8.52
CA PHE A 143 11.72 2.64 -9.45
C PHE A 143 11.58 4.07 -8.94
N GLN A 144 11.77 4.30 -7.64
CA GLN A 144 11.63 5.61 -7.01
C GLN A 144 12.63 6.65 -7.52
N ASN A 145 13.72 6.19 -8.13
CA ASN A 145 14.76 7.06 -8.72
C ASN A 145 14.50 7.38 -10.20
N ASP A 146 13.47 6.80 -10.81
CA ASP A 146 13.12 7.04 -12.20
C ASP A 146 12.27 8.33 -12.32
N GLU A 147 12.52 9.11 -13.36
CA GLU A 147 11.82 10.38 -13.63
C GLU A 147 10.30 10.19 -13.75
N ALA A 148 9.85 9.03 -14.24
CA ALA A 148 8.44 8.69 -14.34
C ALA A 148 7.69 8.77 -12.98
N PHE A 149 8.42 8.69 -11.87
CA PHE A 149 7.87 8.70 -10.52
C PHE A 149 8.21 9.97 -9.73
N GLY A 150 9.03 10.87 -10.25
CA GLY A 150 9.55 12.03 -9.51
C GLY A 150 8.43 12.91 -8.92
N GLU A 151 7.38 13.16 -9.69
CA GLU A 151 6.21 13.93 -9.25
C GLU A 151 5.24 13.10 -8.39
N PHE A 152 5.23 11.78 -8.53
CA PHE A 152 4.30 10.89 -7.83
C PHE A 152 4.76 10.51 -6.42
N ILE A 153 6.07 10.45 -6.18
CA ILE A 153 6.62 9.96 -4.90
C ILE A 153 6.28 10.87 -3.72
N ASN A 154 6.11 12.19 -3.96
CA ASN A 154 5.69 13.15 -2.95
C ASN A 154 4.61 14.11 -3.48
N PRO A 155 3.44 13.63 -3.88
CA PRO A 155 2.39 14.50 -4.34
C PRO A 155 1.81 15.27 -3.13
N HIS A 156 1.87 16.59 -3.18
CA HIS A 156 1.36 17.48 -2.12
C HIS A 156 -0.09 17.18 -1.73
N LEU A 157 -0.92 16.79 -2.70
CA LEU A 157 -2.32 16.44 -2.44
C LEU A 157 -2.44 15.22 -1.50
N LEU A 158 -1.68 14.14 -1.73
CA LEU A 158 -1.72 12.95 -0.88
C LEU A 158 -1.17 13.24 0.52
N GLU A 159 -0.13 14.05 0.62
CA GLU A 159 0.42 14.51 1.89
C GLU A 159 -0.63 15.32 2.68
N ARG A 160 -1.33 16.27 2.04
CA ARG A 160 -2.41 17.07 2.66
C ARG A 160 -3.55 16.20 3.17
N ILE A 161 -3.99 15.21 2.37
CA ILE A 161 -5.02 14.25 2.79
C ILE A 161 -4.51 13.47 4.00
N ALA A 162 -3.27 12.96 3.96
CA ALA A 162 -2.69 12.18 5.04
C ALA A 162 -2.56 12.99 6.34
N ILE A 163 -2.02 14.21 6.29
CA ILE A 163 -1.90 15.11 7.45
C ILE A 163 -3.28 15.38 8.05
N LYS A 164 -4.24 15.76 7.22
CA LYS A 164 -5.59 16.09 7.71
C LYS A 164 -6.33 14.88 8.29
N TYR A 165 -6.15 13.69 7.71
CA TYR A 165 -6.74 12.45 8.22
C TYR A 165 -6.08 11.96 9.51
N LEU A 166 -4.75 12.03 9.59
CA LEU A 166 -3.99 11.56 10.76
C LEU A 166 -3.97 12.58 11.91
N GLY A 167 -4.34 13.84 11.65
CA GLY A 167 -4.28 14.91 12.63
C GLY A 167 -2.86 15.28 13.08
N SER A 168 -1.84 14.94 12.29
CA SER A 168 -0.42 15.19 12.59
C SER A 168 0.41 15.12 11.33
N SER A 169 1.69 15.53 11.39
CA SER A 169 2.63 15.39 10.28
C SER A 169 2.63 13.95 9.75
N ALA A 170 2.64 13.81 8.44
CA ALA A 170 2.68 12.53 7.75
C ALA A 170 4.00 12.38 6.98
N LYS A 171 4.46 11.13 6.82
CA LYS A 171 5.64 10.81 6.04
C LYS A 171 5.33 9.61 5.15
N ASN A 172 5.67 9.69 3.88
CA ASN A 172 5.65 8.52 3.01
C ASN A 172 6.74 7.54 3.47
N ILE A 173 6.33 6.35 3.93
CA ILE A 173 7.24 5.33 4.44
C ILE A 173 7.56 4.26 3.40
N ALA A 174 6.71 4.08 2.39
CA ALA A 174 6.90 3.11 1.33
C ALA A 174 6.04 3.43 0.12
N THR A 175 6.63 3.32 -1.06
CA THR A 175 5.92 3.29 -2.33
C THR A 175 6.24 1.96 -3.01
N GLN A 176 5.22 1.30 -3.54
CA GLN A 176 5.36 0.00 -4.17
C GLN A 176 4.69 0.00 -5.53
N LEU A 177 5.29 -0.71 -6.48
CA LEU A 177 4.75 -0.95 -7.81
C LEU A 177 4.78 -2.46 -8.08
N TRP A 178 3.65 -3.02 -8.49
CA TRP A 178 3.56 -4.46 -8.80
C TRP A 178 2.46 -4.79 -9.79
N TRP A 179 2.59 -5.93 -10.42
CA TRP A 179 1.54 -6.60 -11.17
C TRP A 179 0.94 -7.73 -10.36
N THR A 180 -0.37 -7.87 -10.44
CA THR A 180 -1.10 -9.07 -10.02
C THR A 180 -1.68 -9.72 -11.26
N PHE A 181 -1.46 -11.01 -11.42
CA PHE A 181 -1.94 -11.78 -12.57
C PHE A 181 -2.95 -12.82 -12.11
N PRO A 182 -3.94 -13.17 -12.96
CA PRO A 182 -4.73 -14.36 -12.76
C PRO A 182 -3.78 -15.58 -12.71
N ALA A 183 -3.88 -16.38 -11.65
CA ALA A 183 -3.00 -17.52 -11.43
C ALA A 183 -3.68 -18.60 -10.59
N GLU A 184 -3.47 -19.86 -10.96
CA GLU A 184 -3.86 -20.99 -10.13
C GLU A 184 -2.72 -21.31 -9.15
N VAL A 185 -2.89 -20.86 -7.91
CA VAL A 185 -1.90 -21.02 -6.85
C VAL A 185 -2.57 -21.52 -5.57
N ASP A 186 -1.77 -22.15 -4.72
CA ASP A 186 -2.21 -22.65 -3.41
C ASP A 186 -2.56 -21.52 -2.42
N ASP A 187 -3.26 -21.87 -1.36
CA ASP A 187 -3.69 -20.94 -0.33
C ASP A 187 -2.51 -20.27 0.40
N MET A 188 -1.37 -20.95 0.50
CA MET A 188 -0.16 -20.38 1.11
C MET A 188 0.39 -19.24 0.24
N THR A 189 0.51 -19.44 -1.05
CA THR A 189 0.93 -18.41 -2.01
C THR A 189 -0.03 -17.22 -2.01
N ARG A 190 -1.35 -17.46 -1.96
CA ARG A 190 -2.38 -16.40 -1.83
C ARG A 190 -2.24 -15.63 -0.53
N SER A 191 -1.98 -16.33 0.58
CA SER A 191 -1.78 -15.70 1.89
C SER A 191 -0.52 -14.84 1.94
N GLU A 192 0.57 -15.29 1.34
CA GLU A 192 1.82 -14.52 1.22
C GLU A 192 1.66 -13.28 0.33
N ALA A 193 0.79 -13.34 -0.67
CA ALA A 193 0.42 -12.21 -1.51
C ALA A 193 -0.68 -11.30 -0.91
N ALA A 194 -1.11 -11.58 0.32
CA ALA A 194 -2.18 -10.85 1.02
C ALA A 194 -3.54 -10.87 0.29
N HIS A 195 -3.87 -11.96 -0.43
CA HIS A 195 -5.13 -12.11 -1.19
C HIS A 195 -6.31 -12.61 -0.35
N PHE A 196 -6.16 -12.69 0.97
CA PHE A 196 -7.27 -12.94 1.90
C PHE A 196 -7.59 -11.68 2.70
N PHE A 197 -8.79 -11.64 3.27
CA PHE A 197 -9.13 -10.56 4.18
C PHE A 197 -8.15 -10.53 5.36
N HIS A 198 -7.51 -9.39 5.54
CA HIS A 198 -6.55 -9.15 6.60
C HIS A 198 -6.68 -7.70 7.09
N ARG A 199 -6.09 -7.41 8.23
CA ARG A 199 -5.92 -6.05 8.74
C ARG A 199 -4.44 -5.73 8.79
N ASP A 200 -4.07 -4.69 8.08
CA ASP A 200 -2.72 -4.15 8.16
C ASP A 200 -2.48 -3.46 9.51
N VAL A 201 -1.27 -3.59 10.02
CA VAL A 201 -0.78 -2.86 11.19
C VAL A 201 0.65 -2.42 10.89
N ASP A 202 0.77 -1.31 10.14
CA ASP A 202 2.07 -0.80 9.68
C ASP A 202 2.57 0.35 10.55
N ALA A 203 1.65 1.09 11.19
CA ALA A 203 1.93 2.15 12.15
C ALA A 203 0.74 2.32 13.11
N TRP A 204 0.88 3.17 14.13
CA TRP A 204 -0.21 3.58 15.03
C TRP A 204 -1.36 4.25 14.29
N GLY A 205 -1.04 5.10 13.32
CA GLY A 205 -1.96 5.69 12.36
C GLY A 205 -1.31 5.74 10.99
N PHE A 206 -2.01 5.30 9.97
CA PHE A 206 -1.54 5.32 8.60
C PHE A 206 -2.72 5.39 7.63
N VAL A 207 -2.43 5.82 6.42
CA VAL A 207 -3.32 5.76 5.27
C VAL A 207 -2.55 5.17 4.10
N LYS A 208 -3.20 4.35 3.30
CA LYS A 208 -2.66 3.77 2.07
C LYS A 208 -3.41 4.33 0.88
N PHE A 209 -2.67 4.77 -0.12
CA PHE A 209 -3.21 5.20 -1.41
C PHE A 209 -2.92 4.12 -2.43
N PHE A 210 -3.97 3.54 -3.01
CA PHE A 210 -3.89 2.53 -4.05
C PHE A 210 -4.38 3.11 -5.37
N PHE A 211 -3.60 2.94 -6.43
CA PHE A 211 -3.97 3.35 -7.77
C PHE A 211 -3.91 2.13 -8.69
N TYR A 212 -5.02 1.83 -9.34
CA TYR A 212 -5.02 0.89 -10.44
C TYR A 212 -4.43 1.58 -11.68
N LEU A 213 -3.48 0.91 -12.30
CA LEU A 213 -2.81 1.41 -13.51
C LEU A 213 -3.44 0.87 -14.80
N THR A 214 -4.32 -0.12 -14.67
CA THR A 214 -5.11 -0.71 -15.76
C THR A 214 -6.55 -0.83 -15.32
N ASP A 215 -7.45 -1.04 -16.26
CA ASP A 215 -8.84 -1.33 -15.94
C ASP A 215 -8.95 -2.61 -15.12
N VAL A 216 -9.72 -2.55 -14.03
CA VAL A 216 -9.90 -3.67 -13.11
C VAL A 216 -11.39 -3.90 -12.92
N ASP A 217 -11.87 -5.02 -13.43
CA ASP A 217 -13.22 -5.51 -13.24
C ASP A 217 -13.29 -6.59 -12.13
N ARG A 218 -14.46 -7.20 -11.97
CA ARG A 218 -14.66 -8.26 -10.98
C ARG A 218 -13.82 -9.52 -11.25
N GLY A 219 -13.48 -9.79 -12.51
CA GLY A 219 -12.65 -10.93 -12.92
C GLY A 219 -11.17 -10.72 -12.66
N CYS A 220 -10.75 -9.46 -12.48
CA CYS A 220 -9.35 -9.07 -12.26
C CYS A 220 -8.91 -9.13 -10.79
N GLY A 221 -9.77 -9.53 -9.87
CA GLY A 221 -9.46 -9.60 -8.44
C GLY A 221 -9.28 -8.22 -7.79
N PRO A 222 -10.29 -7.32 -7.85
CA PRO A 222 -10.21 -6.00 -7.25
C PRO A 222 -10.06 -6.07 -5.74
N HIS A 223 -9.51 -5.01 -5.15
CA HIS A 223 -9.52 -4.84 -3.70
C HIS A 223 -10.96 -4.80 -3.17
N VAL A 224 -11.20 -5.56 -2.12
CA VAL A 224 -12.48 -5.56 -1.40
C VAL A 224 -12.24 -5.03 0.01
N TYR A 225 -12.95 -3.97 0.36
CA TYR A 225 -12.84 -3.33 1.67
C TYR A 225 -14.15 -3.45 2.46
N VAL A 226 -14.03 -3.88 3.72
CA VAL A 226 -15.18 -3.91 4.63
C VAL A 226 -15.32 -2.53 5.27
N LYS A 227 -16.32 -1.76 4.87
CA LYS A 227 -16.56 -0.42 5.40
C LYS A 227 -16.63 -0.43 6.93
N ARG A 228 -16.07 0.59 7.57
CA ARG A 228 -16.05 0.78 9.03
C ARG A 228 -15.27 -0.30 9.80
N SER A 229 -14.34 -0.98 9.15
CA SER A 229 -13.47 -2.00 9.80
C SER A 229 -12.09 -1.46 10.21
N HIS A 230 -11.88 -0.14 10.13
CA HIS A 230 -10.60 0.56 10.39
C HIS A 230 -10.36 0.88 11.85
#